data_bf6ca56341854e0dba39f73a19d2aeca
#
_entry.id   bf6ca56341854e0dba39f73a19d2aeca
#
_cell.length_a   1.000
_cell.length_b   1.000
_cell.length_c   1.000
_cell.angle_alpha   90.00
_cell.angle_beta   90.00
_cell.angle_gamma   90.00
#
_symmetry.space_group_name_H-M   'P 1'
#
loop_
_entity.id
_entity.type
_entity.pdbx_description
1 polymer ?
#
loop_
_entity_poly.entity_id
_entity_poly.type
_entity_poly.pdbx_seq_one_letter_code
_entity_poly.pdbx_strand_id
1 'polypeptide(L)'
;MPNKSSLDPSLSASQLKDNFQSQTGNQWVQSIGSTYSLFEVAKAAFTAASDPHDKAAVAQAIHNVNYTGMCGTLDFTQGPAPGVAIINPVGVQWKQSSGKYQFEMKVVDNSLNKNVPIGAKLEPTNA
;
A
#
# COMPACT_ATOMS: atom_id res chain seq x y z
N MET A 1 4.42 -7.71 -7.30
CA MET A 1 3.53 -6.54 -7.26
C MET A 1 4.15 -5.43 -8.08
N PRO A 2 3.42 -4.81 -9.02
CA PRO A 2 4.01 -3.86 -9.97
C PRO A 2 4.28 -2.47 -9.40
N ASN A 3 3.68 -2.13 -8.26
CA ASN A 3 3.80 -0.80 -7.67
C ASN A 3 5.22 -0.51 -7.19
N LYS A 4 5.63 0.74 -7.34
CA LYS A 4 6.92 1.26 -6.90
C LYS A 4 6.72 2.37 -5.87
N SER A 5 7.72 2.54 -5.01
CA SER A 5 7.72 3.64 -4.05
C SER A 5 7.84 5.01 -4.73
N SER A 6 7.07 5.98 -4.26
CA SER A 6 7.27 7.39 -4.63
C SER A 6 8.44 8.04 -3.87
N LEU A 7 8.90 7.41 -2.76
CA LEU A 7 10.07 7.84 -2.01
C LEU A 7 11.37 7.38 -2.68
N ASP A 8 11.34 6.18 -3.26
CA ASP A 8 12.45 5.55 -3.98
C ASP A 8 11.92 4.76 -5.19
N PRO A 9 11.95 5.35 -6.41
CA PRO A 9 11.45 4.69 -7.61
C PRO A 9 12.15 3.37 -7.98
N SER A 10 13.30 3.08 -7.39
CA SER A 10 14.00 1.79 -7.55
C SER A 10 13.38 0.68 -6.69
N LEU A 11 12.65 1.03 -5.62
CA LEU A 11 12.05 0.10 -4.67
C LEU A 11 10.64 -0.31 -5.13
N SER A 12 10.49 -1.55 -5.56
CA SER A 12 9.17 -2.15 -5.83
C SER A 12 8.52 -2.70 -4.56
N ALA A 13 7.21 -2.90 -4.60
CA ALA A 13 6.47 -3.53 -3.49
C ALA A 13 6.95 -4.96 -3.20
N SER A 14 7.40 -5.70 -4.22
CA SER A 14 8.01 -7.02 -4.02
C SER A 14 9.34 -6.93 -3.28
N GLN A 15 10.19 -5.98 -3.66
CA GLN A 15 11.47 -5.75 -2.96
C GLN A 15 11.27 -5.27 -1.52
N LEU A 16 10.27 -4.39 -1.28
CA LEU A 16 9.93 -3.96 0.09
C LEU A 16 9.53 -5.16 0.95
N LYS A 17 8.69 -6.06 0.42
CA LYS A 17 8.32 -7.32 1.08
C LYS A 17 9.56 -8.17 1.40
N ASP A 18 10.42 -8.40 0.41
CA ASP A 18 11.58 -9.26 0.57
C ASP A 18 12.59 -8.68 1.56
N ASN A 19 12.81 -7.36 1.51
CA ASN A 19 13.64 -6.63 2.47
C ASN A 19 13.08 -6.74 3.89
N PHE A 20 11.78 -6.52 4.07
CA PHE A 20 11.14 -6.65 5.38
C PHE A 20 11.32 -8.07 5.96
N GLN A 21 11.04 -9.10 5.16
CA GLN A 21 11.15 -10.47 5.62
C GLN A 21 12.60 -10.90 5.90
N SER A 22 13.57 -10.41 5.12
CA SER A 22 14.97 -10.73 5.34
C SER A 22 15.56 -10.03 6.57
N GLN A 23 15.16 -8.78 6.82
CA GLN A 23 15.69 -7.99 7.94
C GLN A 23 15.05 -8.34 9.28
N THR A 24 13.75 -8.65 9.29
CA THR A 24 12.99 -8.88 10.52
C THR A 24 12.78 -10.35 10.85
N GLY A 25 12.90 -11.24 9.87
CA GLY A 25 12.51 -12.64 9.99
C GLY A 25 10.98 -12.86 10.01
N ASN A 26 10.18 -11.80 10.07
CA ASN A 26 8.72 -11.86 10.14
C ASN A 26 8.09 -11.97 8.75
N GLN A 27 6.91 -12.58 8.70
CA GLN A 27 6.15 -12.69 7.47
C GLN A 27 5.52 -11.34 7.09
N TRP A 28 5.57 -11.01 5.80
CA TRP A 28 4.89 -9.86 5.25
C TRP A 28 3.36 -9.98 5.38
N VAL A 29 2.72 -8.86 5.72
CA VAL A 29 1.27 -8.68 5.66
C VAL A 29 0.92 -7.39 4.91
N GLN A 30 -0.27 -7.32 4.33
CA GLN A 30 -0.69 -6.21 3.46
C GLN A 30 -0.64 -4.84 4.16
N SER A 31 -0.93 -4.79 5.46
CA SER A 31 -0.91 -3.55 6.25
C SER A 31 0.47 -2.87 6.29
N ILE A 32 1.56 -3.61 6.12
CA ILE A 32 2.92 -3.04 6.08
C ILE A 32 3.07 -2.11 4.86
N GLY A 33 2.53 -2.50 3.71
CA GLY A 33 2.52 -1.64 2.51
C GLY A 33 1.70 -0.36 2.71
N SER A 34 0.53 -0.46 3.37
CA SER A 34 -0.29 0.71 3.70
C SER A 34 0.43 1.64 4.69
N THR A 35 1.11 1.07 5.69
CA THR A 35 1.92 1.86 6.64
C THR A 35 3.08 2.58 5.93
N TYR A 36 3.74 1.93 4.98
CA TYR A 36 4.76 2.59 4.16
C TYR A 36 4.20 3.80 3.41
N SER A 37 2.98 3.68 2.86
CA SER A 37 2.34 4.79 2.13
C SER A 37 2.01 6.00 3.00
N LEU A 38 1.93 5.88 4.33
CA LEU A 38 1.82 7.05 5.22
C LEU A 38 3.05 7.97 5.09
N PHE A 39 4.25 7.40 4.94
CA PHE A 39 5.46 8.19 4.73
C PHE A 39 5.50 8.82 3.34
N GLU A 40 4.94 8.15 2.32
CA GLU A 40 4.80 8.72 0.98
C GLU A 40 3.87 9.94 0.99
N VAL A 41 2.71 9.84 1.65
CA VAL A 41 1.78 10.97 1.85
C VAL A 41 2.45 12.10 2.63
N ALA A 42 3.13 11.78 3.73
CA ALA A 42 3.82 12.77 4.54
C ALA A 42 4.85 13.55 3.71
N LYS A 43 5.73 12.84 2.96
CA LYS A 43 6.69 13.50 2.08
C LYS A 43 6.01 14.40 1.05
N ALA A 44 4.96 13.91 0.39
CA ALA A 44 4.23 14.69 -0.61
C ALA A 44 3.64 15.96 -0.01
N ALA A 45 2.99 15.86 1.15
CA ALA A 45 2.38 16.99 1.85
C ALA A 45 3.42 18.02 2.33
N PHE A 46 4.49 17.57 3.00
CA PHE A 46 5.55 18.48 3.47
C PHE A 46 6.31 19.15 2.33
N THR A 47 6.50 18.44 1.20
CA THR A 47 7.14 19.03 0.01
C THR A 47 6.27 20.08 -0.65
N ALA A 48 4.94 19.90 -0.64
CA ALA A 48 3.99 20.80 -1.29
C ALA A 48 3.55 21.97 -0.39
N ALA A 49 3.74 21.87 0.94
CA ALA A 49 3.37 22.92 1.88
C ALA A 49 4.21 24.19 1.66
N SER A 50 3.57 25.36 1.68
CA SER A 50 4.26 26.65 1.60
C SER A 50 5.20 26.92 2.78
N ASP A 51 4.85 26.38 3.95
CA ASP A 51 5.69 26.31 5.15
C ASP A 51 5.46 24.96 5.83
N PRO A 52 6.46 24.06 5.85
CA PRO A 52 6.33 22.76 6.50
C PRO A 52 6.26 22.80 8.03
N HIS A 53 6.56 23.96 8.66
CA HIS A 53 6.41 24.18 10.09
C HIS A 53 5.02 24.73 10.48
N ASP A 54 4.25 25.20 9.50
CA ASP A 54 2.87 25.64 9.71
C ASP A 54 1.90 24.47 9.52
N LYS A 55 1.22 24.09 10.61
CA LYS A 55 0.22 22.99 10.59
C LYS A 55 -0.91 23.23 9.62
N ALA A 56 -1.37 24.48 9.46
CA ALA A 56 -2.44 24.84 8.55
C ALA A 56 -2.00 24.69 7.09
N ALA A 57 -0.78 25.13 6.76
CA ALA A 57 -0.19 24.96 5.43
C ALA A 57 -0.01 23.48 5.07
N VAL A 58 0.47 22.65 6.00
CA VAL A 58 0.60 21.21 5.79
C VAL A 58 -0.77 20.54 5.63
N ALA A 59 -1.76 20.87 6.45
CA ALA A 59 -3.12 20.35 6.33
C ALA A 59 -3.74 20.71 4.97
N GLN A 60 -3.56 21.94 4.50
CA GLN A 60 -4.02 22.36 3.18
C GLN A 60 -3.30 21.60 2.05
N ALA A 61 -2.00 21.36 2.21
CA ALA A 61 -1.22 20.58 1.24
C ALA A 61 -1.73 19.14 1.13
N ILE A 62 -2.11 18.49 2.24
CA ILE A 62 -2.68 17.13 2.24
C ILE A 62 -3.92 17.05 1.37
N HIS A 63 -4.81 18.04 1.40
CA HIS A 63 -6.04 18.04 0.59
C HIS A 63 -5.78 18.02 -0.92
N ASN A 64 -4.58 18.42 -1.35
CA ASN A 64 -4.19 18.47 -2.76
C ASN A 64 -3.21 17.35 -3.15
N VAL A 65 -2.90 16.44 -2.23
CA VAL A 65 -1.99 15.31 -2.54
C VAL A 65 -2.62 14.39 -3.58
N ASN A 66 -1.89 14.19 -4.66
CA ASN A 66 -2.18 13.19 -5.69
C ASN A 66 -0.85 12.60 -6.16
N TYR A 67 -0.63 11.31 -5.90
CA TYR A 67 0.59 10.62 -6.29
C TYR A 67 0.34 9.12 -6.53
N THR A 68 1.27 8.47 -7.21
CA THR A 68 1.30 7.02 -7.37
C THR A 68 2.51 6.45 -6.62
N GLY A 69 2.25 5.50 -5.73
CA GLY A 69 3.26 4.89 -4.87
C GLY A 69 2.96 3.43 -4.54
N MET A 70 3.37 2.98 -3.36
CA MET A 70 3.27 1.58 -2.92
C MET A 70 1.84 1.02 -2.93
N CYS A 71 0.84 1.82 -2.57
CA CYS A 71 -0.57 1.44 -2.58
C CYS A 71 -1.28 1.75 -3.92
N GLY A 72 -0.55 2.13 -4.96
CA GLY A 72 -1.11 2.63 -6.20
C GLY A 72 -1.32 4.14 -6.16
N THR A 73 -2.30 4.65 -6.92
CA THR A 73 -2.61 6.07 -6.92
C THR A 73 -3.46 6.43 -5.71
N LEU A 74 -3.00 7.41 -4.94
CA LEU A 74 -3.75 8.05 -3.86
C LEU A 74 -4.05 9.50 -4.26
N ASP A 75 -5.34 9.79 -4.42
CA ASP A 75 -5.85 11.11 -4.83
C ASP A 75 -6.78 11.67 -3.75
N PHE A 76 -6.26 12.60 -2.95
CA PHE A 76 -7.01 13.25 -1.88
C PHE A 76 -7.96 14.34 -2.41
N THR A 77 -7.83 14.71 -3.69
CA THR A 77 -8.72 15.69 -4.34
C THR A 77 -10.04 15.06 -4.80
N GLN A 78 -10.08 13.72 -4.95
CA GLN A 78 -11.23 12.95 -5.44
C GLN A 78 -11.83 12.02 -4.37
N GLY A 79 -11.47 12.20 -3.13
CA GLY A 79 -11.98 11.38 -2.03
C GLY A 79 -13.44 11.73 -1.63
N PRO A 80 -14.07 10.90 -0.81
CA PRO A 80 -15.45 11.10 -0.37
C PRO A 80 -15.63 12.29 0.57
N ALA A 81 -14.54 12.82 1.11
CA ALA A 81 -14.48 14.00 1.96
C ALA A 81 -13.11 14.67 1.80
N PRO A 82 -12.97 15.97 2.14
CA PRO A 82 -11.68 16.66 2.14
C PRO A 82 -10.65 15.94 3.00
N GLY A 83 -9.45 15.74 2.46
CA GLY A 83 -8.35 15.07 3.15
C GLY A 83 -8.48 13.54 3.26
N VAL A 84 -9.37 12.92 2.48
CA VAL A 84 -9.57 11.46 2.41
C VAL A 84 -9.33 10.98 0.99
N ALA A 85 -8.45 9.98 0.82
CA ALA A 85 -8.27 9.27 -0.44
C ALA A 85 -8.84 7.86 -0.34
N ILE A 86 -9.27 7.32 -1.49
CA ILE A 86 -9.74 5.94 -1.60
C ILE A 86 -8.59 5.09 -2.11
N ILE A 87 -8.34 3.95 -1.47
CA ILE A 87 -7.49 2.88 -1.99
C ILE A 87 -8.37 1.75 -2.54
N ASN A 88 -7.88 1.09 -3.58
CA ASN A 88 -8.55 -0.06 -4.18
C ASN A 88 -7.85 -1.35 -3.72
N PRO A 89 -8.31 -1.97 -2.63
CA PRO A 89 -7.72 -3.18 -2.09
C PRO A 89 -7.99 -4.39 -2.99
N VAL A 90 -7.25 -5.45 -2.75
CA VAL A 90 -7.52 -6.78 -3.29
C VAL A 90 -8.03 -7.70 -2.19
N GLY A 91 -8.90 -8.65 -2.55
CA GLY A 91 -9.29 -9.73 -1.64
C GLY A 91 -8.17 -10.75 -1.52
N VAL A 92 -7.87 -11.16 -0.30
CA VAL A 92 -6.82 -12.15 -0.01
C VAL A 92 -7.34 -13.28 0.86
N GLN A 93 -6.74 -14.44 0.74
CA GLN A 93 -7.01 -15.59 1.58
C GLN A 93 -5.68 -16.21 2.02
N TRP A 94 -5.60 -16.59 3.30
CA TRP A 94 -4.51 -17.40 3.80
C TRP A 94 -4.63 -18.83 3.28
N LYS A 95 -3.56 -19.33 2.67
CA LYS A 95 -3.45 -20.70 2.15
C LYS A 95 -2.30 -21.40 2.86
N GLN A 96 -2.49 -22.68 3.15
CA GLN A 96 -1.41 -23.51 3.66
C GLN A 96 -0.24 -23.53 2.66
N SER A 97 0.97 -23.47 3.17
CA SER A 97 2.20 -23.42 2.37
C SER A 97 3.21 -24.44 2.87
N SER A 98 4.01 -24.97 1.97
CA SER A 98 5.18 -25.78 2.28
C SER A 98 6.48 -24.97 2.36
N GLY A 99 6.41 -23.64 2.25
CA GLY A 99 7.56 -22.73 2.31
C GLY A 99 8.03 -22.42 3.72
N LYS A 100 8.76 -21.31 3.86
CA LYS A 100 9.30 -20.84 5.16
C LYS A 100 8.20 -20.59 6.21
N TYR A 101 7.04 -20.15 5.79
CA TYR A 101 5.89 -19.85 6.66
C TYR A 101 4.79 -20.87 6.43
N GLN A 102 4.13 -21.29 7.51
CA GLN A 102 3.06 -22.29 7.46
C GLN A 102 1.87 -21.88 6.58
N PHE A 103 1.60 -20.58 6.51
CA PHE A 103 0.56 -20.02 5.66
C PHE A 103 1.12 -18.90 4.79
N GLU A 104 0.57 -18.75 3.61
CA GLU A 104 0.84 -17.64 2.71
C GLU A 104 -0.44 -16.92 2.33
N MET A 105 -0.37 -15.61 2.27
CA MET A 105 -1.46 -14.77 1.80
C MET A 105 -1.48 -14.76 0.27
N LYS A 106 -2.56 -15.25 -0.33
CA LYS A 106 -2.77 -15.29 -1.78
C LYS A 106 -3.90 -14.33 -2.18
N VAL A 107 -3.71 -13.61 -3.27
CA VAL A 107 -4.76 -12.79 -3.86
C VAL A 107 -5.79 -13.71 -4.51
N VAL A 108 -7.06 -13.57 -4.10
CA VAL A 108 -8.17 -14.37 -4.59
C VAL A 108 -9.26 -13.53 -5.27
N ASP A 109 -9.26 -12.21 -5.06
CA ASP A 109 -10.10 -11.26 -5.78
C ASP A 109 -9.32 -9.98 -6.07
N ASN A 110 -9.39 -9.50 -7.30
CA ASN A 110 -8.80 -8.26 -7.78
C ASN A 110 -9.81 -7.34 -8.48
N SER A 111 -11.08 -7.50 -8.17
CA SER A 111 -12.18 -6.78 -8.85
C SER A 111 -11.98 -5.26 -8.82
N LEU A 112 -11.46 -4.72 -7.72
CA LEU A 112 -11.18 -3.29 -7.53
C LEU A 112 -9.78 -2.87 -8.01
N ASN A 113 -8.86 -3.82 -8.28
CA ASN A 113 -7.49 -3.52 -8.71
C ASN A 113 -6.96 -4.58 -9.68
N LYS A 114 -7.35 -4.46 -10.94
CA LYS A 114 -7.01 -5.41 -12.01
C LYS A 114 -5.52 -5.52 -12.31
N ASN A 115 -4.71 -4.56 -11.87
CA ASN A 115 -3.25 -4.59 -12.04
C ASN A 115 -2.56 -5.61 -11.12
N VAL A 116 -3.24 -6.09 -10.08
CA VAL A 116 -2.72 -7.13 -9.19
C VAL A 116 -3.21 -8.50 -9.67
N PRO A 117 -2.32 -9.43 -10.02
CA PRO A 117 -2.74 -10.74 -10.53
C PRO A 117 -3.37 -11.60 -9.43
N ILE A 118 -4.37 -12.39 -9.82
CA ILE A 118 -4.93 -13.46 -8.97
C ILE A 118 -3.84 -14.51 -8.73
N GLY A 119 -3.61 -14.88 -7.48
CA GLY A 119 -2.61 -15.86 -7.07
C GLY A 119 -3.19 -17.22 -6.67
N ALA A 120 -4.49 -17.29 -6.37
CA ALA A 120 -5.19 -18.52 -6.03
C ALA A 120 -6.70 -18.36 -6.24
N LYS A 121 -7.42 -19.48 -6.28
CA LYS A 121 -8.88 -19.51 -6.25
C LYS A 121 -9.38 -19.31 -4.81
N LEU A 122 -10.46 -18.56 -4.66
CA LEU A 122 -11.18 -18.47 -3.39
C LEU A 122 -11.78 -19.85 -3.05
N GLU A 123 -11.57 -20.31 -1.85
CA GLU A 123 -12.10 -21.60 -1.37
C GLU A 123 -12.79 -21.40 -0.03
N PRO A 124 -13.83 -22.21 0.28
CA PRO A 124 -14.42 -22.24 1.60
C PRO A 124 -13.36 -22.56 2.67
N THR A 125 -13.42 -21.89 3.80
CA THR A 125 -12.65 -22.30 4.97
C THR A 125 -13.40 -23.46 5.64
N ASN A 126 -12.81 -24.64 5.61
CA ASN A 126 -13.35 -25.74 6.41
C ASN A 126 -13.11 -25.39 7.90
N ALA A 127 -14.20 -25.16 8.61
CA ALA A 127 -14.18 -25.01 10.07
C ALA A 127 -14.03 -26.38 10.73
#